data_d26e16deaa7c9c969852d20d3f9b1e6d
#
_entry.id   d26e16deaa7c9c969852d20d3f9b1e6d
#
_cell.length_a   1.000
_cell.length_b   1.000
_cell.length_c   1.000
_cell.angle_alpha   90.00
_cell.angle_beta   90.00
_cell.angle_gamma   90.00
#
_symmetry.space_group_name_H-M   'P 1'
#
loop_
_entity.id
_entity.type
_entity.pdbx_description
1 polymer ?
#
loop_
_entity_poly.entity_id
_entity_poly.type
_entity_poly.pdbx_seq_one_letter_code
_entity_poly.pdbx_strand_id
1 'polypeptide(L)'
;MNPQITFTRRKTLLGATTLAAASALGSESPIRVAPSPAYAQAAANTRGDDGQHVFERGFPTPETARRAHDERDYQRAGQAYQFFYPTISLEGIFQGCRDAGVGDSKGGIIFACGPRNVLFTANSDTPYLLAVLNLKQSGPTVIELPAGPYLGFLNDHNFRWIADIGIPGPDAGKGGKYLVLPPEYKGEVPAGYYSARSNTHLVINAIRALPTGGDMKGALDSLRRIRVYPLAQSANPPAYTFVDKTDQAIDASPLRWEDNIQYWEKLHKVLQEEPVIDEFRPMYGLLIALGIEHGKEFAPDARMKAILERAAKAGRDRILISAYASSRPDRIVWTDRKWEWAALVSDSDAFDIDIEARDRWFAQATGASPKMFLRTAGAGSLYWLGLREKNGAYLDGGKTYKLSVPQPVPQRLFWSVTVYDNATRSMIQTDQDKAALRSLVELKDAATTGATDLYFGPKAPAGKEGQWIKTIPGKGWFVYLRLFGPEAPAFDGSWKPSDFEQIT
;
A
#
# COMPACT_ATOMS: atom_id res chain seq x y z
N MET A 1 36.88 5.80 10.02
CA MET A 1 36.87 6.83 8.99
C MET A 1 35.56 6.69 8.25
N ASN A 2 34.62 7.60 8.50
CA ASN A 2 33.28 7.58 7.92
C ASN A 2 33.22 8.66 6.84
N PRO A 3 32.81 8.39 5.61
CA PRO A 3 32.55 9.46 4.65
C PRO A 3 31.18 10.05 4.90
N GLN A 4 31.13 11.28 5.36
CA GLN A 4 29.94 12.12 5.36
C GLN A 4 29.62 12.51 3.92
N ILE A 5 28.44 12.16 3.44
CA ILE A 5 27.93 12.66 2.16
C ILE A 5 27.26 14.01 2.42
N THR A 6 27.91 15.06 1.97
CA THR A 6 27.41 16.43 2.05
C THR A 6 26.62 16.77 0.80
N PHE A 7 25.32 17.03 0.92
CA PHE A 7 24.52 17.55 -0.17
C PHE A 7 24.79 19.04 -0.41
N THR A 8 25.34 19.36 -1.57
CA THR A 8 25.61 20.73 -2.00
C THR A 8 24.35 21.35 -2.59
N ARG A 9 23.80 22.37 -1.95
CA ARG A 9 22.74 23.23 -2.51
C ARG A 9 23.26 23.95 -3.75
N ARG A 10 22.71 23.70 -4.93
CA ARG A 10 22.88 24.53 -6.12
C ARG A 10 22.15 25.86 -5.89
N LYS A 11 22.92 26.93 -5.81
CA LYS A 11 22.42 28.31 -5.87
C LYS A 11 22.06 28.62 -7.33
N THR A 12 20.79 28.92 -7.60
CA THR A 12 20.36 29.49 -8.88
C THR A 12 20.70 30.97 -8.87
N LEU A 13 21.63 31.40 -9.73
CA LEU A 13 21.90 32.80 -10.00
C LEU A 13 20.74 33.37 -10.83
N LEU A 14 20.02 34.34 -10.28
CA LEU A 14 19.18 35.27 -11.06
C LEU A 14 20.11 36.28 -11.75
N GLY A 15 20.23 36.17 -13.06
CA GLY A 15 20.86 37.21 -13.88
C GLY A 15 19.85 38.34 -14.15
N ALA A 16 20.12 39.51 -13.57
CA ALA A 16 19.42 40.73 -13.91
C ALA A 16 19.96 41.29 -15.23
N THR A 17 19.16 41.27 -16.29
CA THR A 17 19.43 41.99 -17.52
C THR A 17 18.87 43.41 -17.43
N THR A 18 19.72 44.39 -17.31
CA THR A 18 19.43 45.81 -17.44
C THR A 18 19.14 46.14 -18.92
N LEU A 19 17.92 46.54 -19.21
CA LEU A 19 17.61 47.19 -20.50
C LEU A 19 17.94 48.67 -20.43
N ALA A 20 18.88 49.08 -21.29
CA ALA A 20 19.17 50.48 -21.55
C ALA A 20 18.07 51.06 -22.44
N ALA A 21 17.45 52.14 -21.99
CA ALA A 21 16.49 52.92 -22.79
C ALA A 21 17.26 53.83 -23.75
N ALA A 22 17.03 53.64 -25.05
CA ALA A 22 17.34 54.65 -26.07
C ALA A 22 16.10 55.39 -26.46
N SER A 23 16.02 56.67 -26.09
CA SER A 23 15.00 57.61 -26.49
C SER A 23 15.23 58.03 -27.96
N ALA A 24 14.29 57.75 -28.86
CA ALA A 24 14.14 58.37 -30.15
C ALA A 24 12.73 58.93 -30.28
N LEU A 25 12.62 60.24 -30.35
CA LEU A 25 11.39 60.99 -30.66
C LEU A 25 10.99 60.73 -32.12
N GLY A 26 9.74 60.37 -32.38
CA GLY A 26 9.14 60.23 -33.70
C GLY A 26 7.66 59.92 -33.67
N SER A 27 6.86 60.95 -33.88
CA SER A 27 5.46 61.05 -34.40
C SER A 27 4.46 59.93 -34.05
N GLU A 28 3.46 60.37 -33.30
CA GLU A 28 2.21 59.66 -32.99
C GLU A 28 1.43 59.25 -34.25
N SER A 29 1.12 57.95 -34.33
CA SER A 29 -0.07 57.44 -34.99
C SER A 29 -0.74 56.45 -34.06
N PRO A 30 -2.01 56.56 -33.71
CA PRO A 30 -2.68 55.60 -32.85
C PRO A 30 -2.85 54.29 -33.62
N ILE A 31 -2.09 53.26 -33.19
CA ILE A 31 -2.32 51.89 -33.68
C ILE A 31 -3.69 51.47 -33.13
N ARG A 32 -4.74 51.60 -33.94
CA ARG A 32 -6.00 50.91 -33.72
C ARG A 32 -5.73 49.40 -33.96
N VAL A 33 -5.50 48.66 -32.91
CA VAL A 33 -5.56 47.20 -32.97
C VAL A 33 -7.04 46.85 -33.11
N ALA A 34 -7.49 46.63 -34.34
CA ALA A 34 -8.78 46.00 -34.58
C ALA A 34 -8.70 44.56 -34.00
N PRO A 35 -9.69 44.14 -33.19
CA PRO A 35 -9.73 42.76 -32.74
C PRO A 35 -9.77 41.82 -33.96
N SER A 36 -8.94 40.83 -33.98
CA SER A 36 -8.91 39.79 -35.03
C SER A 36 -10.33 39.22 -35.19
N PRO A 37 -10.79 39.00 -36.45
CA PRO A 37 -12.10 38.39 -36.70
C PRO A 37 -12.34 37.07 -35.97
N ALA A 38 -11.28 36.35 -35.65
CA ALA A 38 -11.36 35.13 -34.86
C ALA A 38 -11.85 35.35 -33.40
N TYR A 39 -11.57 36.53 -32.80
CA TYR A 39 -12.07 36.84 -31.45
C TYR A 39 -13.56 37.26 -31.44
N ALA A 40 -14.04 37.86 -32.51
CA ALA A 40 -15.45 38.21 -32.62
C ALA A 40 -16.36 37.00 -32.90
N GLN A 41 -15.83 35.98 -33.56
CA GLN A 41 -16.55 34.74 -33.87
C GLN A 41 -16.62 33.76 -32.71
N ALA A 42 -15.66 33.81 -31.75
CA ALA A 42 -15.68 33.01 -30.55
C ALA A 42 -16.78 33.44 -29.55
N ALA A 43 -17.27 34.66 -29.63
CA ALA A 43 -18.32 35.17 -28.74
C ALA A 43 -19.75 34.76 -29.16
N ALA A 44 -19.94 34.17 -30.35
CA ALA A 44 -21.26 33.84 -30.90
C ALA A 44 -21.55 32.31 -30.95
N ASN A 45 -20.65 31.45 -30.56
CA ASN A 45 -20.89 30.01 -30.53
C ASN A 45 -21.52 29.58 -29.21
N THR A 46 -22.85 29.64 -29.14
CA THR A 46 -23.65 28.76 -28.28
C THR A 46 -23.45 27.31 -28.77
N ARG A 47 -22.44 26.63 -28.29
CA ARG A 47 -22.29 25.17 -28.53
C ARG A 47 -23.23 24.43 -27.60
N GLY A 48 -24.08 23.58 -28.21
CA GLY A 48 -25.05 22.75 -27.51
C GLY A 48 -24.43 21.56 -26.84
N ASP A 49 -25.04 21.21 -25.82
CA ASP A 49 -25.41 19.91 -25.19
C ASP A 49 -24.42 18.77 -24.99
N ASP A 50 -23.14 19.03 -24.91
CA ASP A 50 -22.18 18.00 -24.39
C ASP A 50 -21.59 18.37 -23.01
N GLY A 51 -22.40 18.97 -22.14
CA GLY A 51 -21.96 19.39 -20.81
C GLY A 51 -21.01 20.58 -20.78
N GLN A 52 -20.93 21.35 -21.90
CA GLN A 52 -20.04 22.50 -22.03
C GLN A 52 -20.49 23.68 -21.19
N HIS A 53 -19.50 24.46 -20.73
CA HIS A 53 -19.74 25.71 -20.01
C HIS A 53 -20.31 26.77 -20.94
N VAL A 54 -21.43 27.41 -20.55
CA VAL A 54 -22.07 28.51 -21.28
C VAL A 54 -21.56 29.83 -20.76
N PHE A 55 -21.08 30.69 -21.66
CA PHE A 55 -20.60 32.03 -21.36
C PHE A 55 -21.46 33.06 -22.11
N GLU A 56 -21.93 34.08 -21.40
CA GLU A 56 -22.62 35.21 -21.95
C GLU A 56 -21.73 36.46 -21.84
N ARG A 57 -21.41 37.08 -22.96
CA ARG A 57 -20.50 38.25 -23.00
C ARG A 57 -19.16 38.04 -22.30
N GLY A 58 -18.63 36.79 -22.33
CA GLY A 58 -17.36 36.40 -21.69
C GLY A 58 -17.46 36.03 -20.22
N PHE A 59 -18.65 36.06 -19.61
CA PHE A 59 -18.87 35.63 -18.22
C PHE A 59 -19.64 34.31 -18.16
N PRO A 60 -19.33 33.42 -17.24
CA PRO A 60 -20.08 32.16 -17.08
C PRO A 60 -21.51 32.47 -16.60
N THR A 61 -22.47 31.70 -17.10
CA THR A 61 -23.82 31.75 -16.51
C THR A 61 -23.79 31.21 -15.07
N PRO A 62 -24.76 31.60 -14.20
CA PRO A 62 -24.81 31.10 -12.83
C PRO A 62 -24.86 29.57 -12.75
N GLU A 63 -25.56 28.92 -13.67
CA GLU A 63 -25.63 27.48 -13.74
C GLU A 63 -24.28 26.83 -14.15
N THR A 64 -23.63 27.41 -15.15
CA THR A 64 -22.29 27.00 -15.57
C THR A 64 -21.31 27.14 -14.42
N ALA A 65 -21.31 28.24 -13.69
CA ALA A 65 -20.45 28.47 -12.55
C ALA A 65 -20.70 27.41 -11.46
N ARG A 66 -21.98 27.11 -11.14
CA ARG A 66 -22.33 26.07 -10.14
C ARG A 66 -21.83 24.72 -10.57
N ARG A 67 -22.09 24.26 -11.81
CA ARG A 67 -21.61 22.96 -12.34
C ARG A 67 -20.09 22.86 -12.33
N ALA A 68 -19.42 23.94 -12.76
CA ALA A 68 -17.95 23.97 -12.77
C ALA A 68 -17.35 23.91 -11.37
N HIS A 69 -18.00 24.48 -10.35
CA HIS A 69 -17.59 24.35 -8.97
C HIS A 69 -17.79 22.92 -8.46
N ASP A 70 -18.93 22.30 -8.76
CA ASP A 70 -19.22 20.91 -8.35
C ASP A 70 -18.23 19.94 -8.98
N GLU A 71 -17.95 20.07 -10.27
CA GLU A 71 -16.99 19.24 -10.99
C GLU A 71 -15.57 19.42 -10.47
N ARG A 72 -15.14 20.67 -10.27
CA ARG A 72 -13.83 20.99 -9.71
C ARG A 72 -13.64 20.36 -8.32
N ASP A 73 -14.65 20.48 -7.45
CA ASP A 73 -14.55 19.94 -6.08
C ASP A 73 -14.56 18.41 -6.11
N TYR A 74 -15.33 17.79 -7.01
CA TYR A 74 -15.28 16.35 -7.23
C TYR A 74 -13.93 15.85 -7.76
N GLN A 75 -13.31 16.55 -8.70
CA GLN A 75 -11.98 16.21 -9.22
C GLN A 75 -10.91 16.33 -8.13
N ARG A 76 -10.95 17.39 -7.32
CA ARG A 76 -10.06 17.57 -6.16
C ARG A 76 -10.22 16.43 -5.15
N ALA A 77 -11.46 16.09 -4.84
CA ALA A 77 -11.76 14.98 -3.94
C ALA A 77 -11.22 13.64 -4.48
N GLY A 78 -11.40 13.39 -5.79
CA GLY A 78 -10.86 12.18 -6.43
C GLY A 78 -9.33 12.06 -6.34
N GLN A 79 -8.62 13.17 -6.59
CA GLN A 79 -7.15 13.22 -6.46
C GLN A 79 -6.71 13.05 -5.01
N ALA A 80 -7.34 13.76 -4.07
CA ALA A 80 -7.05 13.65 -2.65
C ALA A 80 -7.34 12.24 -2.11
N TYR A 81 -8.43 11.62 -2.56
CA TYR A 81 -8.76 10.23 -2.20
C TYR A 81 -7.62 9.27 -2.56
N GLN A 82 -7.19 9.27 -3.82
CA GLN A 82 -6.12 8.39 -4.27
C GLN A 82 -4.81 8.64 -3.52
N PHE A 83 -4.47 9.92 -3.33
CA PHE A 83 -3.23 10.26 -2.64
C PHE A 83 -3.21 9.82 -1.18
N PHE A 84 -4.31 10.01 -0.45
CA PHE A 84 -4.40 9.66 0.98
C PHE A 84 -4.96 8.26 1.26
N TYR A 85 -5.20 7.46 0.22
CA TYR A 85 -5.67 6.08 0.40
C TYR A 85 -4.74 5.23 1.27
N PRO A 86 -3.40 5.27 1.11
CA PRO A 86 -2.47 4.56 1.99
C PRO A 86 -2.62 4.96 3.46
N THR A 87 -2.81 6.25 3.74
CA THR A 87 -3.03 6.79 5.09
C THR A 87 -4.28 6.18 5.74
N ILE A 88 -5.39 6.14 5.01
CA ILE A 88 -6.65 5.55 5.51
C ILE A 88 -6.57 4.03 5.60
N SER A 89 -5.84 3.38 4.70
CA SER A 89 -5.59 1.94 4.78
C SER A 89 -4.83 1.58 6.05
N LEU A 90 -3.81 2.37 6.43
CA LEU A 90 -3.06 2.15 7.66
C LEU A 90 -3.88 2.48 8.92
N GLU A 91 -4.72 3.54 8.89
CA GLU A 91 -5.65 3.81 10.00
C GLU A 91 -6.61 2.63 10.22
N GLY A 92 -6.95 1.87 9.17
CA GLY A 92 -7.69 0.60 9.28
C GLY A 92 -6.96 -0.43 10.15
N ILE A 93 -5.65 -0.58 9.95
CA ILE A 93 -4.82 -1.48 10.76
C ILE A 93 -4.73 -0.97 12.20
N PHE A 94 -4.49 0.33 12.40
CA PHE A 94 -4.42 0.91 13.74
C PHE A 94 -5.74 0.75 14.50
N GLN A 95 -6.87 0.93 13.82
CA GLN A 95 -8.18 0.69 14.43
C GLN A 95 -8.38 -0.79 14.76
N GLY A 96 -7.98 -1.71 13.88
CA GLY A 96 -8.03 -3.15 14.16
C GLY A 96 -7.20 -3.55 15.39
N CYS A 97 -6.04 -2.95 15.58
CA CYS A 97 -5.24 -3.13 16.80
C CYS A 97 -5.98 -2.61 18.05
N ARG A 98 -6.56 -1.42 17.98
CA ARG A 98 -7.36 -0.84 19.08
C ARG A 98 -8.59 -1.67 19.40
N ASP A 99 -9.34 -2.12 18.39
CA ASP A 99 -10.51 -2.99 18.53
C ASP A 99 -10.14 -4.36 19.14
N ALA A 100 -8.92 -4.83 18.91
CA ALA A 100 -8.36 -6.02 19.54
C ALA A 100 -7.92 -5.82 21.01
N GLY A 101 -8.05 -4.62 21.56
CA GLY A 101 -7.70 -4.29 22.92
C GLY A 101 -6.21 -3.93 23.14
N VAL A 102 -5.48 -3.64 22.06
CA VAL A 102 -4.09 -3.21 22.13
C VAL A 102 -4.02 -1.69 22.07
N GLY A 103 -3.57 -1.07 23.16
CA GLY A 103 -3.32 0.36 23.19
C GLY A 103 -2.01 0.74 22.50
N ASP A 104 -1.97 1.97 22.00
CA ASP A 104 -0.78 2.55 21.35
C ASP A 104 0.46 2.46 22.25
N SER A 105 1.56 1.96 21.73
CA SER A 105 2.85 1.74 22.42
C SER A 105 2.83 0.81 23.64
N LYS A 106 1.70 0.18 23.97
CA LYS A 106 1.54 -0.65 25.18
C LYS A 106 1.46 -2.15 24.89
N GLY A 107 1.30 -2.52 23.64
CA GLY A 107 1.18 -3.91 23.27
C GLY A 107 1.11 -4.11 21.76
N GLY A 108 0.99 -5.36 21.35
CA GLY A 108 0.80 -5.76 19.97
C GLY A 108 -0.10 -6.97 19.84
N ILE A 109 -0.76 -7.09 18.69
CA ILE A 109 -1.46 -8.33 18.34
C ILE A 109 -0.48 -9.29 17.69
N ILE A 110 -0.54 -10.56 18.09
CA ILE A 110 0.18 -11.64 17.43
C ILE A 110 -0.80 -12.67 16.90
N PHE A 111 -0.52 -13.24 15.75
CA PHE A 111 -1.40 -14.26 15.17
C PHE A 111 -0.71 -15.05 14.05
N ALA A 112 -1.02 -16.34 13.98
CA ALA A 112 -0.88 -17.11 12.75
C ALA A 112 -2.07 -16.72 11.86
N CYS A 113 -1.80 -15.99 10.78
CA CYS A 113 -2.86 -15.42 9.95
C CYS A 113 -3.64 -16.51 9.22
N GLY A 114 -4.96 -16.42 9.25
CA GLY A 114 -5.89 -17.32 8.61
C GLY A 114 -7.04 -16.58 7.89
N PRO A 115 -7.97 -17.30 7.26
CA PRO A 115 -9.08 -16.70 6.52
C PRO A 115 -9.99 -15.76 7.33
N ARG A 116 -10.01 -15.92 8.66
CA ARG A 116 -10.83 -15.06 9.56
C ARG A 116 -10.22 -13.67 9.82
N ASN A 117 -8.97 -13.47 9.40
CA ASN A 117 -8.27 -12.21 9.58
C ASN A 117 -8.44 -11.36 8.31
N VAL A 118 -9.23 -10.29 8.39
CA VAL A 118 -9.37 -9.32 7.30
C VAL A 118 -8.19 -8.36 7.34
N LEU A 119 -7.18 -8.67 6.54
CA LEU A 119 -5.94 -7.92 6.37
C LEU A 119 -5.47 -8.10 4.93
N PHE A 120 -5.26 -7.00 4.20
CA PHE A 120 -4.97 -7.05 2.77
C PHE A 120 -3.75 -7.91 2.46
N THR A 121 -3.93 -8.88 1.60
CA THR A 121 -2.96 -9.86 1.12
C THR A 121 -2.01 -10.43 2.17
N ALA A 122 -2.43 -10.49 3.43
CA ALA A 122 -1.73 -11.24 4.45
C ALA A 122 -1.57 -12.72 4.02
N ASN A 123 -0.61 -13.41 4.59
CA ASN A 123 -0.37 -14.82 4.28
C ASN A 123 -0.38 -15.68 5.54
N SER A 124 -0.61 -16.96 5.36
CA SER A 124 -0.55 -17.96 6.43
C SER A 124 0.82 -18.66 6.54
N ASP A 125 1.82 -18.19 5.78
CA ASP A 125 3.15 -18.78 5.73
C ASP A 125 3.97 -18.48 6.99
N THR A 126 3.70 -17.32 7.60
CA THR A 126 4.45 -16.80 8.74
C THR A 126 3.51 -16.16 9.76
N PRO A 127 3.73 -16.30 11.08
CA PRO A 127 2.99 -15.53 12.06
C PRO A 127 3.42 -14.06 12.07
N TYR A 128 2.50 -13.19 12.49
CA TYR A 128 2.64 -11.74 12.52
C TYR A 128 2.65 -11.20 13.94
N LEU A 129 3.42 -10.13 14.14
CA LEU A 129 3.23 -9.13 15.17
C LEU A 129 2.85 -7.83 14.47
N LEU A 130 1.70 -7.26 14.83
CA LEU A 130 1.31 -5.89 14.44
C LEU A 130 1.19 -5.04 15.72
N ALA A 131 1.85 -3.92 15.74
CA ALA A 131 1.83 -3.00 16.87
C ALA A 131 1.84 -1.54 16.40
N VAL A 132 1.15 -0.70 17.14
CA VAL A 132 1.11 0.75 16.92
C VAL A 132 2.07 1.41 17.88
N LEU A 133 3.06 2.14 17.38
CA LEU A 133 3.89 3.03 18.19
C LEU A 133 3.28 4.42 18.13
N ASN A 134 2.96 4.99 19.28
CA ASN A 134 2.51 6.39 19.38
C ASN A 134 3.65 7.24 19.96
N LEU A 135 4.48 7.76 19.05
CA LEU A 135 5.68 8.52 19.41
C LEU A 135 5.36 9.87 20.08
N LYS A 136 4.12 10.39 19.90
CA LYS A 136 3.66 11.61 20.60
C LYS A 136 3.50 11.34 22.10
N GLN A 137 3.06 10.13 22.46
CA GLN A 137 2.85 9.75 23.87
C GLN A 137 4.11 9.15 24.51
N SER A 138 4.82 8.26 23.79
CA SER A 138 5.97 7.53 24.32
C SER A 138 7.30 8.24 24.14
N GLY A 139 7.37 9.27 23.29
CA GLY A 139 8.64 9.82 22.83
C GLY A 139 9.44 8.82 22.00
N PRO A 140 10.77 8.96 21.95
CA PRO A 140 11.63 7.99 21.30
C PRO A 140 11.37 6.58 21.84
N THR A 141 11.10 5.63 20.94
CA THR A 141 10.64 4.28 21.31
C THR A 141 11.64 3.23 20.86
N VAL A 142 12.00 2.34 21.76
CA VAL A 142 12.91 1.22 21.52
C VAL A 142 12.12 -0.02 21.13
N ILE A 143 12.56 -0.68 20.07
CA ILE A 143 12.17 -2.05 19.74
C ILE A 143 13.39 -2.93 19.94
N GLU A 144 13.35 -3.79 20.93
CA GLU A 144 14.43 -4.75 21.23
C GLU A 144 14.08 -6.09 20.59
N LEU A 145 14.83 -6.42 19.54
CA LEU A 145 14.66 -7.62 18.75
C LEU A 145 15.67 -8.68 19.17
N PRO A 146 15.26 -9.87 19.60
CA PRO A 146 16.19 -10.97 19.83
C PRO A 146 16.78 -11.48 18.52
N ALA A 147 17.92 -12.18 18.58
CA ALA A 147 18.43 -12.89 17.40
C ALA A 147 17.41 -13.94 16.94
N GLY A 148 17.21 -14.01 15.62
CA GLY A 148 16.26 -14.94 15.03
C GLY A 148 15.86 -14.59 13.60
N PRO A 149 15.11 -15.47 12.94
CA PRO A 149 14.71 -15.29 11.55
C PRO A 149 13.48 -14.39 11.42
N TYR A 150 13.62 -13.12 11.80
CA TYR A 150 12.56 -12.12 11.71
C TYR A 150 12.62 -11.36 10.39
N LEU A 151 11.46 -11.02 9.87
CA LEU A 151 11.25 -10.14 8.72
C LEU A 151 10.31 -9.02 9.15
N GLY A 152 10.79 -7.81 9.28
CA GLY A 152 9.96 -6.70 9.75
C GLY A 152 10.27 -5.38 9.05
N PHE A 153 9.35 -4.46 9.18
CA PHE A 153 9.49 -3.09 8.74
C PHE A 153 8.75 -2.13 9.67
N LEU A 154 9.16 -0.88 9.62
CA LEU A 154 8.47 0.26 10.19
C LEU A 154 7.98 1.17 9.07
N ASN A 155 6.69 1.51 9.08
CA ASN A 155 6.16 2.55 8.20
C ASN A 155 5.51 3.66 9.02
N ASP A 156 5.61 4.89 8.54
CA ASP A 156 4.87 6.03 9.07
C ASP A 156 3.37 5.92 8.74
N HIS A 157 2.53 6.82 9.27
CA HIS A 157 1.06 6.77 9.07
C HIS A 157 0.61 6.91 7.60
N ASN A 158 1.53 7.15 6.68
CA ASN A 158 1.26 7.21 5.24
C ASN A 158 1.87 6.01 4.48
N PHE A 159 2.21 4.93 5.18
CA PHE A 159 2.95 3.79 4.66
C PHE A 159 4.33 4.13 4.07
N ARG A 160 4.90 5.30 4.37
CA ARG A 160 6.28 5.61 3.96
C ARG A 160 7.24 4.78 4.81
N TRP A 161 8.22 4.20 4.15
CA TRP A 161 9.22 3.37 4.81
C TRP A 161 10.10 4.18 5.76
N ILE A 162 10.31 3.67 6.97
CA ILE A 162 11.19 4.22 7.99
C ILE A 162 12.43 3.36 8.14
N ALA A 163 12.26 2.05 8.34
CA ALA A 163 13.35 1.09 8.51
C ALA A 163 12.89 -0.34 8.28
N ASP A 164 13.80 -1.19 7.87
CA ASP A 164 13.65 -2.64 7.94
C ASP A 164 14.21 -3.18 9.27
N ILE A 165 13.64 -4.30 9.75
CA ILE A 165 13.98 -4.95 11.01
C ILE A 165 14.25 -6.45 10.75
N GLY A 166 15.22 -7.04 11.42
CA GLY A 166 15.56 -8.44 11.29
C GLY A 166 16.43 -8.73 10.06
N ILE A 167 16.18 -9.84 9.36
CA ILE A 167 16.98 -10.27 8.20
C ILE A 167 17.16 -9.16 7.15
N PRO A 168 16.12 -8.42 6.74
CA PRO A 168 16.28 -7.32 5.79
C PRO A 168 16.89 -6.06 6.42
N GLY A 169 16.88 -5.97 7.74
CA GLY A 169 17.35 -4.82 8.50
C GLY A 169 18.88 -4.80 8.71
N PRO A 170 19.39 -3.74 9.36
CA PRO A 170 20.82 -3.61 9.64
C PRO A 170 21.36 -4.65 10.62
N ASP A 171 20.51 -5.27 11.43
CA ASP A 171 20.90 -6.37 12.34
C ASP A 171 21.10 -7.70 11.61
N ALA A 172 20.63 -7.83 10.36
CA ALA A 172 20.76 -9.02 9.53
C ALA A 172 20.39 -10.34 10.27
N GLY A 173 19.34 -10.28 11.12
CA GLY A 173 18.86 -11.40 11.93
C GLY A 173 19.66 -11.69 13.21
N LYS A 174 20.68 -10.91 13.52
CA LYS A 174 21.48 -11.04 14.74
C LYS A 174 20.78 -10.47 15.98
N GLY A 175 19.67 -9.75 15.77
CA GLY A 175 18.98 -9.00 16.80
C GLY A 175 19.67 -7.68 17.13
N GLY A 176 19.01 -6.89 17.96
CA GLY A 176 19.50 -5.56 18.34
C GLY A 176 18.40 -4.64 18.86
N LYS A 177 18.79 -3.42 19.09
CA LYS A 177 17.88 -2.37 19.58
C LYS A 177 17.66 -1.34 18.49
N TYR A 178 16.43 -1.20 18.06
CA TYR A 178 16.01 -0.15 17.14
C TYR A 178 15.42 1.00 17.92
N LEU A 179 15.78 2.23 17.55
CA LEU A 179 15.28 3.45 18.18
C LEU A 179 14.49 4.27 17.15
N VAL A 180 13.16 4.29 17.33
CA VAL A 180 12.26 5.08 16.49
C VAL A 180 12.09 6.47 17.10
N LEU A 181 12.47 7.49 16.33
CA LEU A 181 12.47 8.88 16.77
C LEU A 181 11.21 9.59 16.26
N PRO A 182 10.52 10.38 17.10
CA PRO A 182 9.43 11.25 16.65
C PRO A 182 9.94 12.33 15.69
N PRO A 183 9.04 12.93 14.87
CA PRO A 183 9.42 13.95 13.88
C PRO A 183 10.23 15.11 14.46
N GLU A 184 9.80 15.63 15.60
CA GLU A 184 10.36 16.82 16.25
C GLU A 184 11.55 16.53 17.17
N TYR A 185 11.97 15.28 17.33
CA TYR A 185 13.03 14.92 18.28
C TYR A 185 14.37 15.59 17.95
N LYS A 186 14.92 16.31 18.92
CA LYS A 186 16.20 17.05 18.80
C LYS A 186 17.28 16.54 19.76
N GLY A 187 16.96 15.51 20.58
CA GLY A 187 17.92 14.94 21.51
C GLY A 187 19.01 14.12 20.83
N GLU A 188 20.03 13.76 21.60
CA GLU A 188 21.09 12.87 21.15
C GLU A 188 20.58 11.44 21.01
N VAL A 189 21.13 10.72 20.04
CA VAL A 189 20.89 9.27 19.87
C VAL A 189 21.97 8.53 20.65
N PRO A 190 21.61 7.75 21.67
CA PRO A 190 22.60 6.98 22.43
C PRO A 190 23.29 5.95 21.53
N ALA A 191 24.53 5.61 21.84
CA ALA A 191 25.26 4.55 21.15
C ALA A 191 24.57 3.17 21.34
N GLY A 192 24.73 2.28 20.37
CA GLY A 192 24.21 0.92 20.44
C GLY A 192 22.78 0.72 19.93
N TYR A 193 22.19 1.75 19.31
CA TYR A 193 20.88 1.68 18.67
C TYR A 193 20.98 1.83 17.15
N TYR A 194 20.17 1.07 16.42
CA TYR A 194 19.82 1.34 15.04
C TYR A 194 18.72 2.39 15.05
N SER A 195 19.03 3.64 14.74
CA SER A 195 18.05 4.72 14.85
C SER A 195 17.43 5.09 13.50
N ALA A 196 16.13 5.37 13.51
CA ALA A 196 15.41 5.89 12.36
C ALA A 196 14.37 6.92 12.82
N ARG A 197 14.13 7.96 12.02
CA ARG A 197 13.17 9.02 12.31
C ARG A 197 11.89 8.80 11.50
N SER A 198 10.75 8.89 12.18
CA SER A 198 9.45 8.95 11.54
C SER A 198 9.09 10.37 11.11
N ASN A 199 8.26 10.51 10.06
CA ASN A 199 7.66 11.78 9.69
C ASN A 199 6.28 11.97 10.34
N THR A 200 5.74 10.94 11.02
CA THR A 200 4.47 10.97 11.73
C THR A 200 4.63 10.47 13.16
N HIS A 201 3.64 10.77 14.01
CA HIS A 201 3.64 10.31 15.39
C HIS A 201 3.24 8.84 15.52
N LEU A 202 2.28 8.39 14.70
CA LEU A 202 1.89 6.99 14.68
C LEU A 202 2.74 6.22 13.66
N VAL A 203 3.22 5.06 14.09
CA VAL A 203 4.09 4.18 13.29
C VAL A 203 3.59 2.76 13.41
N ILE A 204 3.44 2.06 12.29
CA ILE A 204 3.22 0.61 12.31
C ILE A 204 4.56 -0.11 12.50
N ASN A 205 4.60 -0.99 13.48
CA ASN A 205 5.64 -1.99 13.66
C ASN A 205 5.08 -3.34 13.25
N ALA A 206 5.46 -3.81 12.08
CA ALA A 206 5.00 -5.09 11.53
C ALA A 206 6.19 -6.05 11.42
N ILE A 207 6.14 -7.14 12.16
CA ILE A 207 7.20 -8.15 12.19
C ILE A 207 6.60 -9.54 11.94
N ARG A 208 7.26 -10.34 11.14
CA ARG A 208 6.97 -11.76 10.91
C ARG A 208 8.12 -12.60 11.42
N ALA A 209 7.83 -13.77 11.96
CA ALA A 209 8.85 -14.76 12.27
C ALA A 209 8.78 -15.91 11.24
N LEU A 210 9.92 -16.31 10.68
CA LEU A 210 9.96 -17.45 9.75
C LEU A 210 9.88 -18.77 10.55
N PRO A 211 8.95 -19.69 10.19
CA PRO A 211 8.84 -20.99 10.87
C PRO A 211 9.98 -21.92 10.41
N THR A 212 10.93 -22.15 11.28
CA THR A 212 12.04 -23.09 11.02
C THR A 212 11.49 -24.52 10.95
N GLY A 213 11.74 -25.20 9.83
CA GLY A 213 11.21 -26.55 9.62
C GLY A 213 9.68 -26.65 9.64
N GLY A 214 8.95 -25.54 9.43
CA GLY A 214 7.50 -25.50 9.47
C GLY A 214 6.90 -25.31 10.88
N ASP A 215 7.72 -25.11 11.92
CA ASP A 215 7.25 -24.88 13.29
C ASP A 215 6.59 -23.49 13.44
N MET A 216 5.31 -23.42 13.11
CA MET A 216 4.49 -22.21 13.23
C MET A 216 4.34 -21.77 14.69
N LYS A 217 4.18 -22.73 15.62
CA LYS A 217 4.02 -22.43 17.04
C LYS A 217 5.30 -21.80 17.61
N GLY A 218 6.46 -22.39 17.36
CA GLY A 218 7.75 -21.83 17.79
C GLY A 218 8.02 -20.45 17.19
N ALA A 219 7.63 -20.23 15.92
CA ALA A 219 7.72 -18.92 15.30
C ALA A 219 6.79 -17.91 15.99
N LEU A 220 5.54 -18.26 16.30
CA LEU A 220 4.60 -17.40 17.04
C LEU A 220 5.12 -17.08 18.44
N ASP A 221 5.64 -18.09 19.16
CA ASP A 221 6.21 -17.90 20.51
C ASP A 221 7.46 -17.02 20.49
N SER A 222 8.22 -17.04 19.38
CA SER A 222 9.40 -16.18 19.23
C SER A 222 9.04 -14.69 19.18
N LEU A 223 7.86 -14.33 18.60
CA LEU A 223 7.38 -12.95 18.57
C LEU A 223 7.13 -12.37 19.98
N ARG A 224 6.74 -13.22 20.94
CA ARG A 224 6.52 -12.80 22.35
C ARG A 224 7.79 -12.39 23.08
N ARG A 225 8.98 -12.64 22.50
CA ARG A 225 10.27 -12.22 23.06
C ARG A 225 10.66 -10.79 22.65
N ILE A 226 9.97 -10.20 21.70
CA ILE A 226 10.19 -8.82 21.24
C ILE A 226 9.72 -7.87 22.35
N ARG A 227 10.52 -6.86 22.66
CA ARG A 227 10.20 -5.85 23.67
C ARG A 227 10.06 -4.48 23.00
N VAL A 228 9.05 -3.72 23.42
CA VAL A 228 8.83 -2.36 22.96
C VAL A 228 8.62 -1.47 24.15
N TYR A 229 9.38 -0.37 24.25
CA TYR A 229 9.31 0.52 25.40
C TYR A 229 9.86 1.92 25.08
N PRO A 230 9.42 2.98 25.80
CA PRO A 230 10.01 4.30 25.67
C PRO A 230 11.50 4.33 26.04
N LEU A 231 12.32 5.05 25.29
CA LEU A 231 13.76 5.22 25.60
C LEU A 231 13.99 5.67 27.04
N ALA A 232 13.16 6.60 27.54
CA ALA A 232 13.24 7.10 28.91
C ALA A 232 13.07 6.01 29.99
N GLN A 233 12.50 4.85 29.62
CA GLN A 233 12.30 3.73 30.53
C GLN A 233 13.25 2.55 30.24
N SER A 234 14.32 2.78 29.50
CA SER A 234 15.27 1.73 29.09
C SER A 234 15.99 1.04 30.26
N ALA A 235 16.16 1.72 31.39
CA ALA A 235 16.74 1.15 32.60
C ALA A 235 15.81 0.13 33.30
N ASN A 236 14.49 0.32 33.22
CA ASN A 236 13.47 -0.59 33.74
C ASN A 236 12.26 -0.63 32.79
N PRO A 237 12.39 -1.35 31.66
CA PRO A 237 11.34 -1.39 30.66
C PRO A 237 10.03 -1.99 31.19
N PRO A 238 8.88 -1.35 30.91
CA PRO A 238 7.58 -1.89 31.32
C PRO A 238 7.28 -3.22 30.60
N ALA A 239 6.32 -3.95 31.13
CA ALA A 239 5.79 -5.13 30.47
C ALA A 239 5.10 -4.71 29.15
N TYR A 240 5.33 -5.50 28.09
CA TYR A 240 4.70 -5.34 26.81
C TYR A 240 3.63 -6.42 26.62
N THR A 241 2.40 -6.03 26.31
CA THR A 241 1.27 -6.95 26.25
C THR A 241 1.14 -7.53 24.84
N PHE A 242 0.96 -8.85 24.77
CA PHE A 242 0.61 -9.53 23.52
C PHE A 242 -0.80 -10.07 23.60
N VAL A 243 -1.64 -9.69 22.63
CA VAL A 243 -2.98 -10.24 22.44
C VAL A 243 -2.93 -11.22 21.28
N ASP A 244 -3.13 -12.50 21.57
CA ASP A 244 -3.13 -13.54 20.54
C ASP A 244 -4.48 -13.58 19.82
N LYS A 245 -4.44 -13.38 18.51
CA LYS A 245 -5.59 -13.40 17.60
C LYS A 245 -5.53 -14.57 16.60
N THR A 246 -4.70 -15.57 16.87
CA THR A 246 -4.72 -16.82 16.12
C THR A 246 -6.14 -17.42 16.21
N ASP A 247 -6.71 -17.83 15.08
CA ASP A 247 -8.05 -18.39 14.94
C ASP A 247 -9.21 -17.47 15.40
N GLN A 248 -8.95 -16.20 15.67
CA GLN A 248 -9.96 -15.20 16.01
C GLN A 248 -10.17 -14.23 14.85
N ALA A 249 -11.43 -13.76 14.70
CA ALA A 249 -11.73 -12.74 13.72
C ALA A 249 -11.09 -11.40 14.11
N ILE A 250 -10.42 -10.78 13.17
CA ILE A 250 -9.99 -9.38 13.24
C ILE A 250 -10.31 -8.69 11.91
N ASP A 251 -10.65 -7.41 11.98
CA ASP A 251 -10.75 -6.54 10.81
C ASP A 251 -9.74 -5.40 10.95
N ALA A 252 -8.62 -5.52 10.23
CA ALA A 252 -7.54 -4.55 10.17
C ALA A 252 -7.46 -3.96 8.74
N SER A 253 -8.61 -3.50 8.23
CA SER A 253 -8.76 -2.98 6.88
C SER A 253 -9.54 -1.67 6.84
N PRO A 254 -9.44 -0.88 5.75
CA PRO A 254 -10.25 0.31 5.54
C PRO A 254 -11.63 0.02 4.92
N LEU A 255 -12.00 -1.24 4.70
CA LEU A 255 -13.18 -1.64 3.92
C LEU A 255 -14.49 -0.94 4.34
N ARG A 256 -14.68 -0.73 5.64
CA ARG A 256 -15.88 -0.07 6.20
C ARG A 256 -15.95 1.43 5.90
N TRP A 257 -14.85 2.03 5.44
CA TRP A 257 -14.74 3.49 5.24
C TRP A 257 -14.46 3.89 3.81
N GLU A 258 -13.93 2.98 2.99
CA GLU A 258 -13.31 3.32 1.72
C GLU A 258 -14.27 3.82 0.63
N ASP A 259 -15.59 3.65 0.79
CA ASP A 259 -16.59 4.03 -0.22
C ASP A 259 -17.66 5.02 0.27
N ASN A 260 -17.43 5.67 1.41
CA ASN A 260 -18.42 6.54 2.03
C ASN A 260 -17.79 7.74 2.74
N ILE A 261 -18.64 8.55 3.41
CA ILE A 261 -18.19 9.80 4.07
C ILE A 261 -17.16 9.54 5.17
N GLN A 262 -17.17 8.36 5.81
CA GLN A 262 -16.23 8.04 6.89
C GLN A 262 -14.78 8.05 6.43
N TYR A 263 -14.49 7.84 5.14
CA TYR A 263 -13.16 8.02 4.58
C TYR A 263 -12.60 9.42 4.90
N TRP A 264 -13.41 10.44 4.66
CA TRP A 264 -13.03 11.84 4.85
C TRP A 264 -12.99 12.25 6.32
N GLU A 265 -13.92 11.71 7.13
CA GLU A 265 -13.92 11.90 8.59
C GLU A 265 -12.66 11.31 9.22
N LYS A 266 -12.25 10.11 8.78
CA LYS A 266 -11.01 9.48 9.23
C LYS A 266 -9.78 10.25 8.76
N LEU A 267 -9.76 10.69 7.50
CA LEU A 267 -8.65 11.50 6.99
C LEU A 267 -8.51 12.81 7.78
N HIS A 268 -9.63 13.49 8.03
CA HIS A 268 -9.62 14.69 8.86
C HIS A 268 -9.04 14.41 10.24
N LYS A 269 -9.49 13.32 10.91
CA LYS A 269 -8.96 12.94 12.22
C LYS A 269 -7.44 12.73 12.18
N VAL A 270 -6.93 11.96 11.21
CA VAL A 270 -5.48 11.72 11.06
C VAL A 270 -4.72 13.04 10.92
N LEU A 271 -5.24 13.96 10.09
CA LEU A 271 -4.60 15.26 9.87
C LEU A 271 -4.60 16.17 11.12
N GLN A 272 -5.52 15.97 12.08
CA GLN A 272 -5.49 16.68 13.36
C GLN A 272 -4.43 16.12 14.34
N GLU A 273 -4.07 14.85 14.19
CA GLU A 273 -3.19 14.12 15.11
C GLU A 273 -1.74 14.11 14.65
N GLU A 274 -1.50 14.19 13.33
CA GLU A 274 -0.19 14.06 12.72
C GLU A 274 0.41 15.41 12.29
N PRO A 275 1.74 15.54 12.27
CA PRO A 275 2.38 16.76 11.80
C PRO A 275 2.19 16.96 10.30
N VAL A 276 2.25 18.21 9.88
CA VAL A 276 2.25 18.59 8.46
C VAL A 276 3.54 18.12 7.80
N ILE A 277 3.41 17.40 6.71
CA ILE A 277 4.53 16.92 5.88
C ILE A 277 4.71 17.88 4.72
N ASP A 278 5.90 18.47 4.58
CA ASP A 278 6.14 19.52 3.57
C ASP A 278 5.94 19.03 2.14
N GLU A 279 6.31 17.81 1.84
CA GLU A 279 6.12 17.21 0.52
C GLU A 279 4.63 17.01 0.15
N PHE A 280 3.74 16.98 1.16
CA PHE A 280 2.31 16.81 0.96
C PHE A 280 1.53 18.11 0.84
N ARG A 281 2.17 19.28 0.97
CA ARG A 281 1.50 20.59 0.93
C ARG A 281 0.59 20.81 -0.29
N PRO A 282 0.94 20.42 -1.53
CA PRO A 282 0.03 20.53 -2.65
C PRO A 282 -1.28 19.74 -2.46
N MET A 283 -1.20 18.55 -1.85
CA MET A 283 -2.37 17.70 -1.57
C MET A 283 -3.21 18.25 -0.42
N TYR A 284 -2.59 18.83 0.61
CA TYR A 284 -3.32 19.57 1.64
C TYR A 284 -4.08 20.77 1.05
N GLY A 285 -3.52 21.43 0.05
CA GLY A 285 -4.22 22.49 -0.68
C GLY A 285 -5.53 22.03 -1.35
N LEU A 286 -5.59 20.79 -1.85
CA LEU A 286 -6.82 20.18 -2.35
C LEU A 286 -7.83 19.94 -1.21
N LEU A 287 -7.37 19.45 -0.07
CA LEU A 287 -8.21 19.17 1.10
C LEU A 287 -8.81 20.44 1.71
N ILE A 288 -8.05 21.53 1.81
CA ILE A 288 -8.55 22.83 2.28
C ILE A 288 -9.74 23.29 1.45
N ALA A 289 -9.68 23.13 0.12
CA ALA A 289 -10.79 23.48 -0.77
C ALA A 289 -12.05 22.60 -0.59
N LEU A 290 -11.90 21.45 0.07
CA LEU A 290 -12.98 20.52 0.43
C LEU A 290 -13.48 20.69 1.87
N GLY A 291 -12.95 21.69 2.61
CA GLY A 291 -13.29 21.94 4.00
C GLY A 291 -12.55 21.03 5.00
N ILE A 292 -11.50 20.33 4.56
CA ILE A 292 -10.67 19.49 5.41
C ILE A 292 -9.35 20.23 5.69
N GLU A 293 -9.21 20.77 6.89
CA GLU A 293 -8.06 21.61 7.27
C GLU A 293 -7.61 21.32 8.70
N HIS A 294 -6.30 21.38 8.94
CA HIS A 294 -5.72 21.23 10.27
C HIS A 294 -6.20 22.35 11.20
N GLY A 295 -6.63 21.98 12.41
CA GLY A 295 -7.10 22.92 13.42
C GLY A 295 -8.53 23.45 13.21
N LYS A 296 -9.26 22.95 12.19
CA LYS A 296 -10.66 23.30 11.95
C LYS A 296 -11.56 22.07 12.07
N GLU A 297 -12.82 22.32 12.43
CA GLU A 297 -13.86 21.29 12.43
C GLU A 297 -14.21 20.88 11.00
N PHE A 298 -14.46 19.60 10.78
CA PHE A 298 -14.95 19.08 9.51
C PHE A 298 -16.48 18.98 9.56
N ALA A 299 -17.16 19.98 9.01
CA ALA A 299 -18.62 20.09 8.96
C ALA A 299 -19.09 20.40 7.54
N PRO A 300 -19.00 19.47 6.58
CA PRO A 300 -19.40 19.70 5.20
C PRO A 300 -20.91 19.95 5.11
N ASP A 301 -21.31 20.96 4.31
CA ASP A 301 -22.70 21.14 3.96
C ASP A 301 -23.26 19.96 3.13
N ALA A 302 -24.56 19.95 2.88
CA ALA A 302 -25.21 18.86 2.15
C ALA A 302 -24.64 18.67 0.73
N ARG A 303 -24.26 19.78 0.05
CA ARG A 303 -23.65 19.76 -1.27
C ARG A 303 -22.27 19.08 -1.22
N MET A 304 -21.40 19.56 -0.35
CA MET A 304 -20.03 19.01 -0.20
C MET A 304 -20.06 17.55 0.27
N LYS A 305 -20.94 17.20 1.19
CA LYS A 305 -21.11 15.82 1.63
C LYS A 305 -21.46 14.88 0.47
N ALA A 306 -22.40 15.27 -0.40
CA ALA A 306 -22.76 14.47 -1.58
C ALA A 306 -21.59 14.32 -2.56
N ILE A 307 -20.79 15.36 -2.76
CA ILE A 307 -19.57 15.32 -3.59
C ILE A 307 -18.55 14.35 -3.01
N LEU A 308 -18.29 14.45 -1.71
CA LEU A 308 -17.31 13.60 -1.01
C LEU A 308 -17.72 12.11 -1.00
N GLU A 309 -19.00 11.81 -0.78
CA GLU A 309 -19.52 10.44 -0.85
C GLU A 309 -19.39 9.86 -2.27
N ARG A 310 -19.73 10.64 -3.29
CA ARG A 310 -19.55 10.23 -4.69
C ARG A 310 -18.07 10.01 -5.02
N ALA A 311 -17.19 10.89 -4.52
CA ALA A 311 -15.76 10.81 -4.74
C ALA A 311 -15.14 9.59 -4.04
N ALA A 312 -15.61 9.22 -2.85
CA ALA A 312 -15.14 8.04 -2.13
C ALA A 312 -15.48 6.76 -2.92
N LYS A 313 -16.73 6.60 -3.39
CA LYS A 313 -17.12 5.45 -4.23
C LYS A 313 -16.28 5.34 -5.50
N ALA A 314 -16.18 6.44 -6.26
CA ALA A 314 -15.39 6.45 -7.49
C ALA A 314 -13.89 6.28 -7.23
N GLY A 315 -13.39 6.81 -6.12
CA GLY A 315 -12.01 6.65 -5.68
C GLY A 315 -11.66 5.20 -5.39
N ARG A 316 -12.52 4.51 -4.63
CA ARG A 316 -12.40 3.07 -4.39
C ARG A 316 -12.35 2.27 -5.70
N ASP A 317 -13.26 2.55 -6.62
CA ASP A 317 -13.29 1.86 -7.91
C ASP A 317 -11.99 2.09 -8.71
N ARG A 318 -11.46 3.32 -8.72
CA ARG A 318 -10.18 3.65 -9.37
C ARG A 318 -9.00 2.89 -8.76
N ILE A 319 -8.93 2.80 -7.44
CA ILE A 319 -7.90 2.02 -6.73
C ILE A 319 -7.97 0.53 -7.13
N LEU A 320 -9.17 -0.06 -7.20
CA LEU A 320 -9.34 -1.43 -7.63
C LEU A 320 -9.01 -1.63 -9.11
N ILE A 321 -9.32 -0.65 -9.98
CA ILE A 321 -8.91 -0.67 -11.39
C ILE A 321 -7.38 -0.64 -11.50
N SER A 322 -6.69 0.21 -10.74
CA SER A 322 -5.22 0.24 -10.71
C SER A 322 -4.63 -1.11 -10.26
N ALA A 323 -5.28 -1.79 -9.31
CA ALA A 323 -4.83 -3.10 -8.83
C ALA A 323 -5.03 -4.21 -9.87
N TYR A 324 -6.23 -4.30 -10.49
CA TYR A 324 -6.64 -5.49 -11.24
C TYR A 324 -6.72 -5.30 -12.75
N ALA A 325 -6.71 -4.05 -13.23
CA ALA A 325 -6.85 -3.70 -14.63
C ALA A 325 -5.85 -2.62 -15.10
N SER A 326 -4.69 -2.53 -14.45
CA SER A 326 -3.64 -1.58 -14.86
C SER A 326 -3.28 -1.76 -16.33
N SER A 327 -3.13 -0.65 -17.03
CA SER A 327 -2.71 -0.61 -18.43
C SER A 327 -1.19 -0.61 -18.60
N ARG A 328 -0.43 -0.52 -17.52
CA ARG A 328 1.03 -0.45 -17.56
C ARG A 328 1.66 -1.72 -18.13
N PRO A 329 2.55 -1.60 -19.12
CA PRO A 329 3.19 -2.77 -19.73
C PRO A 329 4.18 -3.46 -18.79
N ASP A 330 4.82 -2.72 -17.89
CA ASP A 330 5.81 -3.22 -16.91
C ASP A 330 5.19 -4.11 -15.80
N ARG A 331 3.84 -4.20 -15.75
CA ARG A 331 3.17 -5.16 -14.87
C ARG A 331 3.35 -6.62 -15.28
N ILE A 332 3.61 -6.88 -16.57
CA ILE A 332 3.69 -8.24 -17.11
C ILE A 332 5.01 -8.89 -16.70
N VAL A 333 4.93 -10.07 -16.10
CA VAL A 333 6.14 -10.84 -15.72
C VAL A 333 6.74 -11.51 -16.96
N TRP A 334 5.91 -12.22 -17.76
CA TRP A 334 6.32 -12.90 -18.98
C TRP A 334 5.31 -12.63 -20.10
N THR A 335 5.78 -12.33 -21.29
CA THR A 335 4.93 -11.98 -22.44
C THR A 335 4.03 -13.14 -22.92
N ASP A 336 4.44 -14.37 -22.61
CA ASP A 336 3.74 -15.62 -22.95
C ASP A 336 2.88 -16.17 -21.80
N ARG A 337 2.68 -15.38 -20.71
CA ARG A 337 1.89 -15.76 -19.54
C ARG A 337 1.00 -14.61 -19.10
N LYS A 338 0.01 -14.91 -18.25
CA LYS A 338 -0.95 -13.94 -17.67
C LYS A 338 -0.57 -13.46 -16.25
N TRP A 339 0.61 -13.80 -15.80
CA TRP A 339 1.12 -13.39 -14.50
C TRP A 339 1.59 -11.95 -14.52
N GLU A 340 1.28 -11.23 -13.44
CA GLU A 340 1.66 -9.84 -13.26
C GLU A 340 2.54 -9.67 -12.01
N TRP A 341 3.41 -8.68 -12.02
CA TRP A 341 4.07 -8.24 -10.80
C TRP A 341 3.03 -7.67 -9.84
N ALA A 342 2.99 -8.14 -8.59
CA ALA A 342 2.12 -7.58 -7.57
C ALA A 342 2.47 -6.12 -7.27
N ALA A 343 3.78 -5.84 -7.20
CA ALA A 343 4.31 -4.49 -7.05
C ALA A 343 5.00 -4.03 -8.33
N LEU A 344 4.73 -2.81 -8.76
CA LEU A 344 5.47 -2.12 -9.80
C LEU A 344 6.62 -1.33 -9.14
N VAL A 345 7.78 -1.36 -9.78
CA VAL A 345 8.95 -0.61 -9.32
C VAL A 345 9.00 0.69 -10.10
N SER A 346 9.03 1.81 -9.41
CA SER A 346 9.32 3.09 -10.04
C SER A 346 10.82 3.19 -10.33
N ASP A 347 11.19 3.89 -11.39
CA ASP A 347 12.61 4.17 -11.73
C ASP A 347 13.26 5.16 -10.77
N SER A 348 12.51 5.69 -9.80
CA SER A 348 13.01 6.57 -8.75
C SER A 348 13.24 5.81 -7.44
N ASP A 349 14.23 6.20 -6.67
CA ASP A 349 14.48 5.69 -5.33
C ASP A 349 13.29 5.97 -4.36
N ALA A 350 12.42 6.91 -4.73
CA ALA A 350 11.21 7.26 -4.02
C ALA A 350 9.99 6.65 -4.72
N PHE A 351 9.75 5.36 -4.51
CA PHE A 351 8.62 4.64 -5.11
C PHE A 351 7.24 5.22 -4.75
N ASP A 352 7.15 6.07 -3.74
CA ASP A 352 5.96 6.81 -3.35
C ASP A 352 5.64 8.00 -4.29
N ILE A 353 6.54 8.32 -5.23
CA ILE A 353 6.32 9.37 -6.25
C ILE A 353 5.52 8.84 -7.44
N ASP A 354 5.68 7.56 -7.83
CA ASP A 354 4.86 6.94 -8.87
C ASP A 354 3.47 6.61 -8.31
N ILE A 355 2.52 7.51 -8.51
CA ILE A 355 1.16 7.41 -7.97
C ILE A 355 0.45 6.13 -8.44
N GLU A 356 0.59 5.73 -9.71
CA GLU A 356 -0.07 4.52 -10.21
C GLU A 356 0.53 3.25 -9.62
N ALA A 357 1.86 3.16 -9.51
CA ALA A 357 2.52 2.03 -8.85
C ALA A 357 2.12 1.94 -7.37
N ARG A 358 2.05 3.08 -6.69
CA ARG A 358 1.63 3.19 -5.29
C ARG A 358 0.17 2.76 -5.11
N ASP A 359 -0.75 3.27 -5.92
CA ASP A 359 -2.17 2.95 -5.87
C ASP A 359 -2.39 1.45 -6.11
N ARG A 360 -1.71 0.87 -7.11
CA ARG A 360 -1.74 -0.57 -7.37
C ARG A 360 -1.28 -1.38 -6.16
N TRP A 361 -0.22 -0.96 -5.50
CA TRP A 361 0.32 -1.67 -4.33
C TRP A 361 -0.62 -1.55 -3.13
N PHE A 362 -0.95 -0.34 -2.70
CA PHE A 362 -1.74 -0.13 -1.48
C PHE A 362 -3.21 -0.48 -1.62
N ALA A 363 -3.74 -0.64 -2.82
CA ALA A 363 -5.04 -1.25 -3.03
C ALA A 363 -5.14 -2.68 -2.43
N GLN A 364 -4.01 -3.36 -2.26
CA GLN A 364 -3.96 -4.78 -1.91
C GLN A 364 -2.86 -5.13 -0.90
N ALA A 365 -2.11 -4.16 -0.35
CA ALA A 365 -0.99 -4.43 0.56
C ALA A 365 -1.07 -3.61 1.85
N THR A 366 -0.41 -4.11 2.89
CA THR A 366 -0.45 -3.57 4.26
C THR A 366 0.91 -3.12 4.75
N GLY A 367 1.78 -2.70 3.87
CA GLY A 367 3.10 -2.19 4.22
C GLY A 367 4.00 -2.03 3.01
N ALA A 368 5.07 -1.30 3.20
CA ALA A 368 6.07 -1.05 2.18
C ALA A 368 7.49 -1.10 2.75
N SER A 369 8.39 -1.72 2.01
CA SER A 369 9.83 -1.69 2.24
C SER A 369 10.52 -1.78 0.89
N PRO A 370 11.63 -1.05 0.68
CA PRO A 370 12.44 -1.16 -0.54
C PRO A 370 12.83 -2.61 -0.85
N LYS A 371 13.03 -3.44 0.17
CA LYS A 371 13.37 -4.87 0.03
C LYS A 371 12.22 -5.71 -0.55
N MET A 372 10.97 -5.27 -0.44
CA MET A 372 9.82 -5.96 -1.04
C MET A 372 9.73 -5.76 -2.54
N PHE A 373 10.37 -4.71 -3.08
CA PHE A 373 10.33 -4.35 -4.49
C PHE A 373 11.57 -4.80 -5.26
N LEU A 374 12.59 -5.30 -4.57
CA LEU A 374 13.80 -5.81 -5.21
C LEU A 374 13.50 -7.07 -6.02
N ARG A 375 13.79 -7.00 -7.31
CA ARG A 375 13.74 -8.15 -8.23
C ARG A 375 15.12 -8.76 -8.37
N THR A 376 15.70 -9.18 -7.23
CA THR A 376 17.09 -9.64 -7.15
C THR A 376 17.14 -11.03 -6.51
N ALA A 377 17.89 -11.92 -7.13
CA ALA A 377 18.10 -13.28 -6.59
C ALA A 377 18.73 -13.23 -5.19
N GLY A 378 18.22 -14.09 -4.32
CA GLY A 378 18.71 -14.27 -2.95
C GLY A 378 18.21 -13.26 -1.93
N ALA A 379 17.43 -12.25 -2.33
CA ALA A 379 16.91 -11.23 -1.42
C ALA A 379 15.39 -11.33 -1.21
N GLY A 380 14.95 -11.19 0.03
CA GLY A 380 13.55 -10.95 0.40
C GLY A 380 12.55 -12.01 -0.05
N SER A 381 11.41 -11.54 -0.50
CA SER A 381 10.30 -12.33 -1.02
C SER A 381 9.85 -11.78 -2.35
N LEU A 382 9.47 -12.67 -3.26
CA LEU A 382 8.95 -12.33 -4.58
C LEU A 382 7.45 -12.61 -4.62
N TYR A 383 6.69 -11.72 -5.27
CA TYR A 383 5.23 -11.81 -5.35
C TYR A 383 4.77 -11.69 -6.79
N TRP A 384 4.18 -12.75 -7.32
CA TRP A 384 3.49 -12.72 -8.61
C TRP A 384 1.99 -12.78 -8.40
N LEU A 385 1.28 -11.90 -9.09
CA LEU A 385 -0.18 -11.76 -9.05
C LEU A 385 -0.79 -12.57 -10.19
N GLY A 386 -1.62 -13.56 -9.85
CA GLY A 386 -2.43 -14.32 -10.79
C GLY A 386 -3.90 -13.96 -10.62
N LEU A 387 -4.48 -13.30 -11.61
CA LEU A 387 -5.89 -12.88 -11.59
C LEU A 387 -6.65 -13.26 -12.86
N ARG A 388 -5.96 -13.86 -13.83
CA ARG A 388 -6.55 -14.24 -15.11
C ARG A 388 -6.23 -15.69 -15.48
N GLU A 389 -7.19 -16.34 -16.13
CA GLU A 389 -6.96 -17.60 -16.78
C GLU A 389 -6.18 -17.44 -18.10
N LYS A 390 -5.71 -18.53 -18.68
CA LYS A 390 -4.94 -18.60 -19.92
C LYS A 390 -5.57 -17.79 -21.08
N ASN A 391 -6.90 -17.77 -21.18
CA ASN A 391 -7.64 -17.03 -22.21
C ASN A 391 -7.78 -15.53 -21.91
N GLY A 392 -7.32 -15.07 -20.74
CA GLY A 392 -7.33 -13.66 -20.32
C GLY A 392 -8.56 -13.24 -19.53
N ALA A 393 -9.56 -14.08 -19.33
CA ALA A 393 -10.70 -13.80 -18.45
C ALA A 393 -10.26 -13.79 -16.98
N TYR A 394 -10.95 -13.02 -16.15
CA TYR A 394 -10.72 -13.03 -14.71
C TYR A 394 -11.13 -14.36 -14.08
N LEU A 395 -10.45 -14.74 -13.01
CA LEU A 395 -10.73 -15.96 -12.26
C LEU A 395 -12.09 -15.87 -11.58
N ASP A 396 -12.94 -16.88 -11.87
CA ASP A 396 -14.33 -17.01 -11.42
C ASP A 396 -14.44 -18.10 -10.36
N GLY A 397 -14.96 -17.78 -9.20
CA GLY A 397 -15.08 -18.74 -8.10
C GLY A 397 -16.11 -19.85 -8.30
N GLY A 398 -16.94 -19.77 -9.34
CA GLY A 398 -17.88 -20.83 -9.75
C GLY A 398 -17.27 -21.90 -10.68
N LYS A 399 -16.06 -21.65 -11.19
CA LYS A 399 -15.35 -22.54 -12.10
C LYS A 399 -14.22 -23.27 -11.39
N THR A 400 -13.78 -24.37 -11.98
CA THR A 400 -12.61 -25.12 -11.47
C THR A 400 -11.40 -24.87 -12.37
N TYR A 401 -10.27 -24.57 -11.75
CA TYR A 401 -9.01 -24.27 -12.42
C TYR A 401 -7.90 -25.18 -11.93
N LYS A 402 -6.95 -25.42 -12.82
CA LYS A 402 -5.68 -26.06 -12.54
C LYS A 402 -4.54 -25.06 -12.79
N LEU A 403 -3.54 -25.08 -11.92
CA LEU A 403 -2.26 -24.38 -12.04
C LEU A 403 -1.14 -25.39 -11.88
N SER A 404 -0.26 -25.50 -12.87
CA SER A 404 0.91 -26.39 -12.81
C SER A 404 2.16 -25.59 -12.44
N VAL A 405 2.81 -25.98 -11.36
CA VAL A 405 4.02 -25.35 -10.81
C VAL A 405 5.20 -26.30 -11.06
N PRO A 406 6.11 -25.96 -12.00
CA PRO A 406 7.28 -26.81 -12.30
C PRO A 406 8.19 -26.98 -11.07
N GLN A 407 8.79 -28.15 -10.95
CA GLN A 407 9.72 -28.46 -9.88
C GLN A 407 11.14 -28.66 -10.43
N PRO A 408 12.20 -28.23 -9.69
CA PRO A 408 12.13 -27.52 -8.42
C PRO A 408 11.71 -26.04 -8.61
N VAL A 409 10.99 -25.49 -7.64
CA VAL A 409 10.70 -24.05 -7.61
C VAL A 409 11.97 -23.29 -7.21
N PRO A 410 12.37 -22.21 -7.90
CA PRO A 410 13.61 -21.49 -7.66
C PRO A 410 13.55 -20.61 -6.39
N GLN A 411 13.69 -21.21 -5.23
CA GLN A 411 13.66 -20.56 -3.93
C GLN A 411 14.55 -21.30 -2.92
N ARG A 412 15.12 -20.57 -1.98
CA ARG A 412 16.00 -21.16 -0.92
C ARG A 412 15.26 -21.53 0.34
N LEU A 413 14.10 -20.96 0.61
CA LEU A 413 13.37 -21.17 1.87
C LEU A 413 12.09 -21.97 1.64
N PHE A 414 11.09 -21.38 1.03
CA PHE A 414 9.81 -22.03 0.70
C PHE A 414 9.02 -21.19 -0.31
N TRP A 415 7.94 -21.77 -0.81
CA TRP A 415 7.00 -21.09 -1.69
C TRP A 415 5.56 -21.41 -1.30
N SER A 416 4.64 -20.54 -1.73
CA SER A 416 3.21 -20.73 -1.50
C SER A 416 2.35 -20.10 -2.60
N VAL A 417 1.12 -20.61 -2.73
CA VAL A 417 0.04 -19.97 -3.49
C VAL A 417 -1.10 -19.68 -2.53
N THR A 418 -1.39 -18.41 -2.31
CA THR A 418 -2.46 -17.96 -1.41
C THR A 418 -3.59 -17.33 -2.22
N VAL A 419 -4.83 -17.74 -1.95
CA VAL A 419 -6.04 -17.27 -2.61
C VAL A 419 -6.68 -16.13 -1.81
N TYR A 420 -7.07 -15.08 -2.50
CA TYR A 420 -7.73 -13.89 -1.95
C TYR A 420 -9.08 -13.65 -2.61
N ASP A 421 -10.08 -13.26 -1.82
CA ASP A 421 -11.33 -12.69 -2.31
C ASP A 421 -11.06 -11.28 -2.84
N ASN A 422 -11.47 -10.98 -4.09
CA ASN A 422 -11.14 -9.69 -4.70
C ASN A 422 -11.90 -8.51 -4.08
N ALA A 423 -13.03 -8.73 -3.42
CA ALA A 423 -13.80 -7.66 -2.77
C ALA A 423 -13.17 -7.25 -1.43
N THR A 424 -12.71 -8.23 -0.64
CA THR A 424 -12.08 -7.98 0.66
C THR A 424 -10.57 -7.87 0.60
N ARG A 425 -9.95 -8.30 -0.51
CA ARG A 425 -8.48 -8.35 -0.70
C ARG A 425 -7.74 -9.10 0.40
N SER A 426 -8.47 -9.92 1.13
CA SER A 426 -8.00 -10.76 2.23
C SER A 426 -8.12 -12.23 1.85
N MET A 427 -7.47 -13.12 2.61
CA MET A 427 -7.55 -14.55 2.35
C MET A 427 -9.01 -15.00 2.22
N ILE A 428 -9.28 -15.84 1.21
CA ILE A 428 -10.64 -16.31 0.93
C ILE A 428 -11.19 -17.08 2.12
N GLN A 429 -12.37 -16.69 2.58
CA GLN A 429 -13.02 -17.33 3.71
C GLN A 429 -14.09 -18.31 3.24
N THR A 430 -13.87 -19.58 3.46
CA THR A 430 -14.79 -20.68 3.14
C THR A 430 -14.90 -21.64 4.32
N ASP A 431 -15.82 -22.60 4.24
CA ASP A 431 -15.96 -23.70 5.22
C ASP A 431 -14.75 -24.65 5.24
N GLN A 432 -13.83 -24.57 4.25
CA GLN A 432 -12.56 -25.30 4.26
C GLN A 432 -11.58 -24.73 5.28
N ASP A 433 -11.74 -23.47 5.71
CA ASP A 433 -10.83 -22.71 6.59
C ASP A 433 -9.36 -22.75 6.14
N LYS A 434 -9.14 -22.84 4.84
CA LYS A 434 -7.84 -22.93 4.17
C LYS A 434 -7.83 -22.00 2.95
N ALA A 435 -6.82 -21.15 2.87
CA ALA A 435 -6.66 -20.20 1.75
C ALA A 435 -5.32 -20.35 1.02
N ALA A 436 -4.43 -21.24 1.46
CA ALA A 436 -3.11 -21.38 0.88
C ALA A 436 -2.72 -22.83 0.64
N LEU A 437 -1.86 -23.03 -0.36
CA LEU A 437 -1.10 -24.24 -0.60
C LEU A 437 0.39 -23.90 -0.43
N ARG A 438 0.99 -24.40 0.64
CA ARG A 438 2.33 -24.04 1.11
C ARG A 438 3.28 -25.21 1.00
N SER A 439 4.46 -25.00 0.47
CA SER A 439 5.47 -26.07 0.29
C SER A 439 5.91 -26.74 1.59
N LEU A 440 5.86 -26.02 2.72
CA LEU A 440 6.23 -26.57 4.02
C LEU A 440 5.08 -27.24 4.79
N VAL A 441 3.85 -27.14 4.30
CA VAL A 441 2.65 -27.60 5.04
C VAL A 441 1.80 -28.53 4.17
N GLU A 442 0.93 -27.98 3.34
CA GLU A 442 -0.02 -28.77 2.52
C GLU A 442 0.67 -29.56 1.42
N LEU A 443 1.80 -29.08 0.94
CA LEU A 443 2.54 -29.66 -0.19
C LEU A 443 3.89 -30.28 0.24
N LYS A 444 4.11 -30.51 1.52
CA LYS A 444 5.40 -31.04 2.05
C LYS A 444 5.80 -32.39 1.43
N ASP A 445 4.82 -33.19 1.06
CA ASP A 445 5.01 -34.51 0.46
C ASP A 445 4.82 -34.50 -1.08
N ALA A 446 4.71 -33.29 -1.69
CA ALA A 446 4.58 -33.15 -3.14
C ALA A 446 5.89 -33.56 -3.85
N ALA A 447 5.75 -33.97 -5.10
CA ALA A 447 6.91 -34.34 -5.93
C ALA A 447 7.89 -33.17 -6.05
N THR A 448 9.19 -33.48 -5.96
CA THR A 448 10.28 -32.49 -6.11
C THR A 448 10.80 -32.40 -7.55
N THR A 449 10.24 -33.17 -8.46
CA THR A 449 10.55 -33.19 -9.90
C THR A 449 9.29 -33.15 -10.74
N GLY A 450 9.40 -32.74 -12.00
CA GLY A 450 8.24 -32.61 -12.89
C GLY A 450 7.42 -31.36 -12.63
N ALA A 451 6.16 -31.50 -12.24
CA ALA A 451 5.29 -30.37 -11.87
C ALA A 451 4.33 -30.77 -10.75
N THR A 452 4.04 -29.82 -9.87
CA THR A 452 2.98 -29.92 -8.86
C THR A 452 1.73 -29.20 -9.37
N ASP A 453 0.66 -29.97 -9.57
CA ASP A 453 -0.63 -29.42 -9.99
C ASP A 453 -1.44 -28.96 -8.77
N LEU A 454 -1.90 -27.73 -8.80
CA LEU A 454 -2.75 -27.11 -7.79
C LEU A 454 -4.14 -26.86 -8.37
N TYR A 455 -5.16 -27.01 -7.54
CA TYR A 455 -6.56 -26.92 -7.97
C TYR A 455 -7.31 -25.84 -7.19
N PHE A 456 -8.21 -25.13 -7.88
CA PHE A 456 -9.02 -24.05 -7.32
C PHE A 456 -10.43 -24.16 -7.87
N GLY A 457 -11.44 -24.18 -7.02
CA GLY A 457 -12.82 -24.33 -7.48
C GLY A 457 -13.78 -24.59 -6.32
N PRO A 458 -15.11 -24.58 -6.57
CA PRO A 458 -16.11 -24.80 -5.53
C PRO A 458 -16.09 -26.22 -4.96
N LYS A 459 -15.51 -27.17 -5.70
CA LYS A 459 -15.35 -28.58 -5.29
C LYS A 459 -13.97 -29.09 -5.68
N ALA A 460 -13.42 -29.97 -4.86
CA ALA A 460 -12.17 -30.64 -5.18
C ALA A 460 -12.38 -31.62 -6.37
N PRO A 461 -11.47 -31.67 -7.34
CA PRO A 461 -11.40 -32.81 -8.24
C PRO A 461 -11.09 -34.10 -7.46
N ALA A 462 -11.63 -35.22 -7.89
CA ALA A 462 -11.46 -36.50 -7.19
C ALA A 462 -9.99 -36.84 -6.95
N GLY A 463 -9.62 -37.13 -5.71
CA GLY A 463 -8.27 -37.47 -5.30
C GLY A 463 -7.28 -36.28 -5.29
N LYS A 464 -7.78 -35.04 -5.33
CA LYS A 464 -6.97 -33.81 -5.31
C LYS A 464 -7.23 -32.90 -4.10
N GLU A 465 -7.91 -33.39 -3.10
CA GLU A 465 -8.33 -32.66 -1.90
C GLU A 465 -7.15 -31.99 -1.17
N GLY A 466 -5.98 -32.64 -1.14
CA GLY A 466 -4.75 -32.10 -0.54
C GLY A 466 -4.14 -30.91 -1.28
N GLN A 467 -4.37 -30.83 -2.59
CA GLN A 467 -3.82 -29.81 -3.50
C GLN A 467 -4.87 -28.81 -3.98
N TRP A 468 -5.99 -28.66 -3.25
CA TRP A 468 -7.13 -27.87 -3.65
C TRP A 468 -7.47 -26.78 -2.63
N ILE A 469 -7.84 -25.60 -3.13
CA ILE A 469 -8.45 -24.50 -2.37
C ILE A 469 -9.85 -24.27 -2.88
N LYS A 470 -10.82 -24.21 -1.94
CA LYS A 470 -12.22 -23.90 -2.23
C LYS A 470 -12.39 -22.43 -2.61
N THR A 471 -13.11 -22.20 -3.71
CA THR A 471 -13.51 -20.86 -4.15
C THR A 471 -15.03 -20.68 -4.00
N ILE A 472 -15.52 -19.42 -4.12
CA ILE A 472 -16.90 -19.05 -3.83
C ILE A 472 -17.62 -18.72 -5.13
N PRO A 473 -18.64 -19.49 -5.57
CA PRO A 473 -19.44 -19.14 -6.73
C PRO A 473 -20.00 -17.72 -6.67
N GLY A 474 -19.96 -17.00 -7.78
CA GLY A 474 -20.42 -15.62 -7.89
C GLY A 474 -19.45 -14.57 -7.37
N LYS A 475 -18.24 -14.99 -6.94
CA LYS A 475 -17.17 -14.07 -6.55
C LYS A 475 -15.94 -14.22 -7.43
N GLY A 476 -15.27 -13.11 -7.72
CA GLY A 476 -13.92 -13.11 -8.27
C GLY A 476 -12.88 -13.37 -7.18
N TRP A 477 -11.74 -13.86 -7.60
CA TRP A 477 -10.61 -14.13 -6.73
C TRP A 477 -9.29 -13.92 -7.46
N PHE A 478 -8.21 -13.81 -6.70
CA PHE A 478 -6.86 -13.74 -7.22
C PHE A 478 -5.89 -14.48 -6.31
N VAL A 479 -4.68 -14.72 -6.79
CA VAL A 479 -3.64 -15.33 -5.98
C VAL A 479 -2.37 -14.49 -5.93
N TYR A 480 -1.63 -14.66 -4.85
CA TYR A 480 -0.19 -14.43 -4.87
C TYR A 480 0.54 -15.77 -4.88
N LEU A 481 1.39 -15.96 -5.88
CA LEU A 481 2.46 -16.95 -5.82
C LEU A 481 3.66 -16.26 -5.21
N ARG A 482 4.12 -16.78 -4.07
CA ARG A 482 5.23 -16.24 -3.29
C ARG A 482 6.42 -17.17 -3.29
N LEU A 483 7.60 -16.59 -3.55
CA LEU A 483 8.87 -17.27 -3.36
C LEU A 483 9.65 -16.54 -2.25
N PHE A 484 10.09 -17.28 -1.24
CA PHE A 484 10.90 -16.75 -0.14
C PHE A 484 12.36 -17.11 -0.37
N GLY A 485 13.22 -16.09 -0.50
CA GLY A 485 14.60 -16.26 -0.95
C GLY A 485 14.66 -16.70 -2.43
N PRO A 486 14.06 -15.95 -3.37
CA PRO A 486 14.00 -16.35 -4.77
C PRO A 486 15.39 -16.46 -5.39
N GLU A 487 15.56 -17.40 -6.31
CA GLU A 487 16.82 -17.67 -7.04
C GLU A 487 16.77 -17.15 -8.48
N ALA A 488 17.92 -17.14 -9.16
CA ALA A 488 18.06 -16.59 -10.51
C ALA A 488 17.00 -17.06 -11.53
N PRO A 489 16.61 -18.35 -11.58
CA PRO A 489 15.61 -18.81 -12.54
C PRO A 489 14.22 -18.15 -12.40
N ALA A 490 13.93 -17.54 -11.24
CA ALA A 490 12.70 -16.77 -11.04
C ALA A 490 12.69 -15.43 -11.83
N PHE A 491 13.85 -14.95 -12.27
CA PHE A 491 14.01 -13.64 -12.91
C PHE A 491 14.44 -13.70 -14.37
N ASP A 492 15.16 -14.75 -14.77
CA ASP A 492 15.74 -14.88 -16.14
C ASP A 492 14.76 -15.56 -17.14
N GLY A 493 13.58 -15.98 -16.68
CA GLY A 493 12.57 -16.61 -17.51
C GLY A 493 12.77 -18.10 -17.79
N SER A 494 13.82 -18.71 -17.22
CA SER A 494 14.07 -20.15 -17.37
C SER A 494 13.09 -21.02 -16.58
N TRP A 495 12.46 -20.46 -15.54
CA TRP A 495 11.41 -21.08 -14.77
C TRP A 495 10.12 -20.24 -14.82
N LYS A 496 8.99 -20.87 -15.12
CA LYS A 496 7.67 -20.23 -15.19
C LYS A 496 6.59 -21.20 -14.73
N PRO A 497 5.62 -20.78 -13.88
CA PRO A 497 4.40 -21.56 -13.67
C PRO A 497 3.53 -21.54 -14.93
N SER A 498 2.57 -22.46 -15.05
CA SER A 498 1.53 -22.35 -16.08
C SER A 498 0.65 -21.12 -15.83
N ASP A 499 -0.19 -20.76 -16.79
CA ASP A 499 -1.38 -19.97 -16.50
C ASP A 499 -2.46 -20.86 -15.86
N PHE A 500 -3.50 -20.24 -15.28
CA PHE A 500 -4.67 -20.97 -14.82
C PHE A 500 -5.44 -21.54 -16.02
N GLU A 501 -5.65 -22.83 -16.01
CA GLU A 501 -6.45 -23.55 -17.03
C GLU A 501 -7.78 -23.97 -16.43
N GLN A 502 -8.89 -23.52 -17.02
CA GLN A 502 -10.21 -24.03 -16.65
C GLN A 502 -10.28 -25.51 -17.01
N ILE A 503 -10.70 -26.31 -16.04
CA ILE A 503 -10.96 -27.74 -16.23
C ILE A 503 -12.45 -28.02 -16.01
N THR A 504 -12.96 -29.06 -16.65
CA THR A 504 -14.37 -29.45 -16.58
C THR A 504 -14.70 -30.23 -15.31
#